data_958ea23a528947e23c355d2c6f0dda8b
#
_entry.id   958ea23a528947e23c355d2c6f0dda8b
#
_cell.length_a   1.000
_cell.length_b   1.000
_cell.length_c   1.000
_cell.angle_alpha   90.00
_cell.angle_beta   90.00
_cell.angle_gamma   90.00
#
_symmetry.space_group_name_H-M   'P 1'
#
loop_
_entity.id
_entity.type
_entity.pdbx_description
1 polymer ?
#
loop_
_entity_poly.entity_id
_entity_poly.type
_entity_poly.pdbx_seq_one_letter_code
_entity_poly.pdbx_strand_id
1 'polypeptide(L)'
;IGAKSPLPEAVAEMIRKMEMEDQCVITSVSLDYLKRIKKAEPELKTGYILAAAYGSYYKNEFVDFISIRSSLVTKKQIQAAHEYGKAIHVWTVNSRSEIEQMALIGVDNIITDYPARAKEVLYQPDVAKNLLAYIRMVMK
;
A
#
# COMPACT_ATOMS: atom_id res chain seq x y z
N ILE A 1 34.79 0.12 0.55
CA ILE A 1 33.52 0.27 -0.18
C ILE A 1 32.88 -1.10 -0.21
N GLY A 2 31.94 -1.40 0.72
CA GLY A 2 31.25 -2.68 0.80
C GLY A 2 30.48 -2.95 -0.50
N ALA A 3 30.56 -4.17 -1.02
CA ALA A 3 29.80 -4.59 -2.19
C ALA A 3 28.29 -4.46 -1.87
N LYS A 4 27.50 -3.85 -2.78
CA LYS A 4 26.04 -3.79 -2.64
C LYS A 4 25.50 -5.23 -2.67
N SER A 5 24.56 -5.52 -1.76
CA SER A 5 23.89 -6.83 -1.76
C SER A 5 23.23 -7.10 -3.11
N PRO A 6 23.39 -8.28 -3.73
CA PRO A 6 22.75 -8.67 -4.99
C PRO A 6 21.27 -9.05 -4.80
N LEU A 7 20.75 -8.96 -3.58
CA LEU A 7 19.41 -9.44 -3.22
C LEU A 7 18.27 -8.87 -4.09
N PRO A 8 18.21 -7.55 -4.39
CA PRO A 8 17.10 -7.02 -5.20
C PRO A 8 17.02 -7.66 -6.59
N GLU A 9 18.14 -7.77 -7.28
CA GLU A 9 18.18 -8.38 -8.64
C GLU A 9 17.87 -9.87 -8.58
N ALA A 10 18.38 -10.58 -7.57
CA ALA A 10 18.12 -12.02 -7.39
C ALA A 10 16.63 -12.30 -7.13
N VAL A 11 15.95 -11.45 -6.34
CA VAL A 11 14.51 -11.57 -6.10
C VAL A 11 13.73 -11.31 -7.38
N ALA A 12 14.05 -10.24 -8.11
CA ALA A 12 13.38 -9.92 -9.37
C ALA A 12 13.55 -11.04 -10.40
N GLU A 13 14.77 -11.58 -10.54
CA GLU A 13 15.06 -12.70 -11.42
C GLU A 13 14.30 -13.99 -11.02
N MET A 14 14.20 -14.27 -9.72
CA MET A 14 13.44 -15.43 -9.22
C MET A 14 11.96 -15.33 -9.57
N ILE A 15 11.34 -14.19 -9.34
CA ILE A 15 9.92 -13.95 -9.66
C ILE A 15 9.68 -14.15 -11.15
N ARG A 16 10.54 -13.57 -12.01
CA ARG A 16 10.46 -13.73 -13.47
C ARG A 16 10.63 -15.20 -13.90
N LYS A 17 11.59 -15.93 -13.35
CA LYS A 17 11.79 -17.35 -13.64
C LYS A 17 10.59 -18.23 -13.27
N MET A 18 9.83 -17.80 -12.26
CA MET A 18 8.63 -18.50 -11.80
C MET A 18 7.34 -18.02 -12.51
N GLU A 19 7.44 -17.03 -13.39
CA GLU A 19 6.31 -16.41 -14.08
C GLU A 19 5.24 -15.91 -13.09
N MET A 20 5.67 -15.23 -12.01
CA MET A 20 4.81 -14.79 -10.90
C MET A 20 4.69 -13.26 -10.79
N GLU A 21 5.05 -12.51 -11.83
CA GLU A 21 5.07 -11.05 -11.81
C GLU A 21 3.70 -10.46 -11.44
N ASP A 22 2.63 -11.04 -11.97
CA ASP A 22 1.25 -10.61 -11.70
C ASP A 22 0.73 -10.99 -10.30
N GLN A 23 1.43 -11.88 -9.61
CA GLN A 23 1.03 -12.39 -8.29
C GLN A 23 1.88 -11.81 -7.16
N CYS A 24 2.97 -11.13 -7.48
CA CYS A 24 3.93 -10.62 -6.52
C CYS A 24 3.95 -9.10 -6.45
N VAL A 25 4.10 -8.57 -5.24
CA VAL A 25 4.46 -7.18 -4.98
C VAL A 25 5.67 -7.17 -4.07
N ILE A 26 6.61 -6.26 -4.31
CA ILE A 26 7.82 -6.16 -3.51
C ILE A 26 7.76 -4.93 -2.61
N THR A 27 7.95 -5.12 -1.32
CA THR A 27 8.02 -4.01 -0.37
C THR A 27 9.40 -3.89 0.26
N SER A 28 9.85 -2.67 0.50
CA SER A 28 11.11 -2.40 1.18
C SER A 28 11.11 -1.05 1.89
N VAL A 29 11.88 -0.94 2.96
CA VAL A 29 12.25 0.34 3.59
C VAL A 29 13.40 1.04 2.84
N SER A 30 14.01 0.38 1.87
CA SER A 30 15.13 0.90 1.07
C SER A 30 14.66 1.31 -0.31
N LEU A 31 14.66 2.62 -0.57
CA LEU A 31 14.37 3.16 -1.90
C LEU A 31 15.39 2.70 -2.96
N ASP A 32 16.68 2.50 -2.59
CA ASP A 32 17.69 1.95 -3.51
C ASP A 32 17.31 0.53 -3.96
N TYR A 33 16.78 -0.30 -3.04
CA TYR A 33 16.35 -1.66 -3.39
C TYR A 33 15.15 -1.63 -4.34
N LEU A 34 14.15 -0.81 -4.08
CA LEU A 34 12.98 -0.68 -4.96
C LEU A 34 13.37 -0.17 -6.36
N LYS A 35 14.28 0.81 -6.42
CA LYS A 35 14.82 1.32 -7.70
C LYS A 35 15.54 0.23 -8.49
N ARG A 36 16.33 -0.60 -7.83
CA ARG A 36 17.06 -1.70 -8.47
C ARG A 36 16.11 -2.80 -8.96
N ILE A 37 15.08 -3.12 -8.19
CA ILE A 37 14.02 -4.06 -8.61
C ILE A 37 13.31 -3.54 -9.86
N LYS A 38 12.86 -2.29 -9.86
CA LYS A 38 12.21 -1.66 -11.03
C LYS A 38 13.11 -1.60 -12.26
N LYS A 39 14.42 -1.49 -12.07
CA LYS A 39 15.39 -1.53 -13.17
C LYS A 39 15.55 -2.94 -13.73
N ALA A 40 15.53 -3.96 -12.87
CA ALA A 40 15.69 -5.37 -13.28
C ALA A 40 14.39 -5.93 -13.88
N GLU A 41 13.24 -5.54 -13.33
CA GLU A 41 11.91 -6.00 -13.74
C GLU A 41 10.89 -4.85 -13.61
N PRO A 42 10.67 -4.04 -14.66
CA PRO A 42 9.83 -2.84 -14.61
C PRO A 42 8.35 -3.11 -14.27
N GLU A 43 7.84 -4.28 -14.63
CA GLU A 43 6.43 -4.65 -14.44
C GLU A 43 6.10 -5.01 -12.98
N LEU A 44 7.11 -5.39 -12.16
CA LEU A 44 6.89 -5.72 -10.76
C LEU A 44 6.38 -4.51 -9.98
N LYS A 45 5.29 -4.70 -9.25
CA LYS A 45 4.75 -3.69 -8.33
C LYS A 45 5.65 -3.54 -7.11
N THR A 46 6.02 -2.31 -6.80
CA THR A 46 6.90 -1.98 -5.68
C THR A 46 6.25 -1.04 -4.68
N GLY A 47 6.41 -1.33 -3.40
CA GLY A 47 5.88 -0.55 -2.30
C GLY A 47 6.95 -0.05 -1.34
N TYR A 48 6.92 1.22 -1.00
CA TYR A 48 7.81 1.79 0.00
C TYR A 48 7.20 1.66 1.40
N ILE A 49 7.89 0.95 2.29
CA ILE A 49 7.49 0.84 3.70
C ILE A 49 7.91 2.10 4.42
N LEU A 50 6.93 2.90 4.84
CA LEU A 50 7.14 4.16 5.51
C LEU A 50 7.19 3.97 7.03
N ALA A 51 8.37 4.13 7.61
CA ALA A 51 8.59 4.00 9.04
C ALA A 51 8.16 5.25 9.83
N ALA A 52 8.11 6.43 9.18
CA ALA A 52 7.71 7.71 9.76
C ALA A 52 6.93 8.54 8.72
N ALA A 53 5.96 9.31 9.20
CA ALA A 53 5.00 10.05 8.34
C ALA A 53 5.59 11.29 7.61
N TYR A 54 6.92 11.40 7.50
CA TYR A 54 7.57 12.57 6.92
C TYR A 54 8.13 12.29 5.53
N GLY A 55 7.85 13.19 4.57
CA GLY A 55 8.44 13.20 3.25
C GLY A 55 7.45 12.99 2.09
N SER A 56 7.90 13.34 0.88
CA SER A 56 7.09 13.24 -0.35
C SER A 56 7.44 11.97 -1.12
N TYR A 57 7.40 10.81 -0.47
CA TYR A 57 7.81 9.51 -1.04
C TYR A 57 6.98 9.07 -2.24
N TYR A 58 5.73 9.54 -2.33
CA TYR A 58 4.82 9.31 -3.45
C TYR A 58 5.30 9.94 -4.78
N LYS A 59 6.30 10.84 -4.75
CA LYS A 59 6.91 11.43 -5.95
C LYS A 59 7.90 10.50 -6.67
N ASN A 60 8.30 9.40 -6.06
CA ASN A 60 9.26 8.47 -6.66
C ASN A 60 8.60 7.61 -7.75
N GLU A 61 9.17 7.63 -8.96
CA GLU A 61 8.66 6.90 -10.12
C GLU A 61 8.75 5.37 -9.95
N PHE A 62 9.72 4.91 -9.14
CA PHE A 62 9.93 3.48 -8.86
C PHE A 62 9.17 2.98 -7.62
N VAL A 63 8.14 3.68 -7.19
CA VAL A 63 7.24 3.28 -6.10
C VAL A 63 5.81 3.30 -6.63
N ASP A 64 5.10 2.17 -6.59
CA ASP A 64 3.71 2.07 -7.04
C ASP A 64 2.73 2.33 -5.89
N PHE A 65 3.11 1.98 -4.65
CA PHE A 65 2.29 2.22 -3.47
C PHE A 65 3.12 2.52 -2.22
N ILE A 66 2.51 3.16 -1.25
CA ILE A 66 3.09 3.42 0.08
C ILE A 66 2.46 2.47 1.08
N SER A 67 3.31 1.74 1.80
CA SER A 67 2.92 0.84 2.90
C SER A 67 3.19 1.55 4.22
N ILE A 68 2.14 1.96 4.94
CA ILE A 68 2.25 2.79 6.14
C ILE A 68 1.46 2.21 7.32
N ARG A 69 1.96 2.42 8.54
CA ARG A 69 1.24 2.05 9.76
C ARG A 69 -0.09 2.83 9.86
N SER A 70 -1.19 2.12 10.18
CA SER A 70 -2.54 2.70 10.25
C SER A 70 -2.65 3.93 11.16
N SER A 71 -1.89 3.96 12.26
CA SER A 71 -1.86 5.09 13.20
C SER A 71 -1.17 6.35 12.67
N LEU A 72 -0.46 6.26 11.53
CA LEU A 72 0.28 7.37 10.92
C LEU A 72 -0.39 7.90 9.66
N VAL A 73 -1.36 7.18 9.09
CA VAL A 73 -2.03 7.59 7.87
C VAL A 73 -3.06 8.69 8.13
N THR A 74 -3.09 9.67 7.24
CA THR A 74 -4.06 10.76 7.26
C THR A 74 -4.74 10.90 5.91
N LYS A 75 -5.97 11.41 5.88
CA LYS A 75 -6.70 11.69 4.64
C LYS A 75 -5.91 12.57 3.68
N LYS A 76 -5.16 13.56 4.19
CA LYS A 76 -4.28 14.42 3.39
C LYS A 76 -3.17 13.66 2.69
N GLN A 77 -2.55 12.68 3.38
CA GLN A 77 -1.52 11.83 2.78
C GLN A 77 -2.09 10.92 1.70
N ILE A 78 -3.30 10.36 1.93
CA ILE A 78 -3.98 9.53 0.93
C ILE A 78 -4.25 10.36 -0.33
N GLN A 79 -4.84 11.54 -0.19
CA GLN A 79 -5.11 12.45 -1.32
C GLN A 79 -3.82 12.81 -2.07
N ALA A 80 -2.76 13.19 -1.35
CA ALA A 80 -1.48 13.52 -1.95
C ALA A 80 -0.84 12.32 -2.69
N ALA A 81 -0.97 11.11 -2.18
CA ALA A 81 -0.50 9.90 -2.88
C ALA A 81 -1.31 9.64 -4.15
N HIS A 82 -2.64 9.74 -4.08
CA HIS A 82 -3.55 9.55 -5.22
C HIS A 82 -3.30 10.57 -6.33
N GLU A 83 -2.98 11.84 -6.01
CA GLU A 83 -2.58 12.87 -6.99
C GLU A 83 -1.36 12.44 -7.83
N TYR A 84 -0.49 11.59 -7.27
CA TYR A 84 0.66 11.02 -7.96
C TYR A 84 0.41 9.59 -8.48
N GLY A 85 -0.85 9.13 -8.48
CA GLY A 85 -1.22 7.78 -8.93
C GLY A 85 -0.68 6.66 -8.05
N LYS A 86 -0.38 6.93 -6.76
CA LYS A 86 0.14 5.93 -5.82
C LYS A 86 -0.97 5.45 -4.89
N ALA A 87 -1.02 4.13 -4.67
CA ALA A 87 -1.93 3.53 -3.70
C ALA A 87 -1.38 3.64 -2.26
N ILE A 88 -2.26 3.58 -1.27
CA ILE A 88 -1.93 3.51 0.15
C ILE A 88 -2.37 2.18 0.72
N HIS A 89 -1.41 1.40 1.21
CA HIS A 89 -1.61 0.16 1.94
C HIS A 89 -1.34 0.39 3.42
N VAL A 90 -2.28 0.04 4.29
CA VAL A 90 -2.13 0.25 5.73
C VAL A 90 -1.96 -1.04 6.51
N TRP A 91 -1.11 -1.03 7.54
CA TRP A 91 -0.79 -2.16 8.42
C TRP A 91 -0.62 -1.71 9.88
N THR A 92 -0.80 -2.56 10.86
CA THR A 92 -1.58 -3.78 10.84
C THR A 92 -2.97 -3.44 11.38
N VAL A 93 -4.03 -3.73 10.65
CA VAL A 93 -5.40 -3.29 10.97
C VAL A 93 -6.22 -4.53 11.33
N ASN A 94 -6.50 -4.73 12.62
CA ASN A 94 -7.06 -5.99 13.11
C ASN A 94 -8.48 -5.87 13.69
N SER A 95 -8.87 -4.70 14.18
CA SER A 95 -10.20 -4.51 14.76
C SER A 95 -11.24 -4.09 13.71
N ARG A 96 -12.53 -4.43 13.94
CA ARG A 96 -13.63 -4.01 13.06
C ARG A 96 -13.67 -2.49 12.89
N SER A 97 -13.58 -1.76 13.98
CA SER A 97 -13.62 -0.29 13.97
C SER A 97 -12.48 0.36 13.18
N GLU A 98 -11.25 -0.19 13.29
CA GLU A 98 -10.13 0.30 12.49
C GLU A 98 -10.30 -0.02 11.00
N ILE A 99 -10.79 -1.23 10.66
CA ILE A 99 -11.08 -1.60 9.27
C ILE A 99 -12.09 -0.64 8.65
N GLU A 100 -13.19 -0.36 9.35
CA GLU A 100 -14.22 0.61 8.93
C GLU A 100 -13.62 2.01 8.78
N GLN A 101 -12.84 2.46 9.75
CA GLN A 101 -12.18 3.76 9.71
C GLN A 101 -11.22 3.89 8.52
N MET A 102 -10.39 2.89 8.27
CA MET A 102 -9.46 2.91 7.14
C MET A 102 -10.20 2.91 5.80
N ALA A 103 -11.27 2.14 5.66
CA ALA A 103 -12.13 2.16 4.49
C ALA A 103 -12.77 3.54 4.27
N LEU A 104 -13.29 4.18 5.34
CA LEU A 104 -13.92 5.49 5.27
C LEU A 104 -12.97 6.62 4.87
N ILE A 105 -11.71 6.58 5.29
CA ILE A 105 -10.71 7.60 4.89
C ILE A 105 -10.12 7.36 3.50
N GLY A 106 -10.43 6.22 2.86
CA GLY A 106 -10.12 5.95 1.46
C GLY A 106 -8.75 5.31 1.23
N VAL A 107 -8.28 4.42 2.14
CA VAL A 107 -7.11 3.60 1.86
C VAL A 107 -7.41 2.56 0.78
N ASP A 108 -6.40 2.19 -0.01
CA ASP A 108 -6.57 1.28 -1.15
C ASP A 108 -6.44 -0.19 -0.75
N ASN A 109 -5.67 -0.47 0.32
CA ASN A 109 -5.47 -1.83 0.81
C ASN A 109 -5.26 -1.85 2.32
N ILE A 110 -5.76 -2.92 2.95
CA ILE A 110 -5.63 -3.20 4.38
C ILE A 110 -4.85 -4.49 4.57
N ILE A 111 -3.74 -4.41 5.31
CA ILE A 111 -2.93 -5.56 5.73
C ILE A 111 -3.34 -5.92 7.15
N THR A 112 -3.83 -7.16 7.34
CA THR A 112 -4.45 -7.64 8.58
C THR A 112 -4.08 -9.10 8.86
N ASP A 113 -4.04 -9.46 10.14
CA ASP A 113 -3.92 -10.85 10.60
C ASP A 113 -5.26 -11.60 10.52
N TYR A 114 -6.39 -10.87 10.28
CA TYR A 114 -7.75 -11.42 10.27
C TYR A 114 -8.47 -11.15 8.94
N PRO A 115 -8.04 -11.76 7.82
CA PRO A 115 -8.60 -11.46 6.49
C PRO A 115 -10.09 -11.80 6.36
N ALA A 116 -10.57 -12.83 7.04
CA ALA A 116 -12.00 -13.16 7.06
C ALA A 116 -12.83 -12.04 7.69
N ARG A 117 -12.36 -11.47 8.82
CA ARG A 117 -12.98 -10.31 9.47
C ARG A 117 -12.99 -9.09 8.58
N ALA A 118 -11.86 -8.82 7.90
CA ALA A 118 -11.78 -7.68 6.98
C ALA A 118 -12.79 -7.81 5.83
N LYS A 119 -12.90 -8.99 5.23
CA LYS A 119 -13.91 -9.26 4.20
C LYS A 119 -15.33 -9.07 4.72
N GLU A 120 -15.64 -9.59 5.90
CA GLU A 120 -16.95 -9.43 6.51
C GLU A 120 -17.32 -7.94 6.70
N VAL A 121 -16.38 -7.13 7.21
CA VAL A 121 -16.61 -5.70 7.42
C VAL A 121 -16.75 -4.93 6.09
N LEU A 122 -15.85 -5.17 5.15
CA LEU A 122 -15.77 -4.38 3.91
C LEU A 122 -16.88 -4.71 2.90
N TYR A 123 -17.35 -5.96 2.88
CA TYR A 123 -18.35 -6.42 1.90
C TYR A 123 -19.75 -6.63 2.48
N GLN A 124 -20.00 -6.21 3.72
CA GLN A 124 -21.39 -6.21 4.24
C GLN A 124 -22.22 -5.11 3.57
N PRO A 125 -23.51 -5.38 3.25
CA PRO A 125 -24.41 -4.40 2.64
C PRO A 125 -24.56 -3.09 3.43
N ASP A 126 -24.41 -3.14 4.75
CA ASP A 126 -24.53 -1.98 5.64
C ASP A 126 -23.34 -1.01 5.55
N VAL A 127 -22.14 -1.49 5.22
CA VAL A 127 -20.96 -0.61 5.00
C VAL A 127 -21.17 0.23 3.75
N ALA A 128 -21.74 -0.33 2.69
CA ALA A 128 -22.08 0.42 1.48
C ALA A 128 -23.13 1.49 1.75
N LYS A 129 -24.13 1.21 2.60
CA LYS A 129 -25.15 2.20 3.02
C LYS A 129 -24.55 3.31 3.89
N ASN A 130 -23.67 2.97 4.82
CA ASN A 130 -23.00 3.92 5.69
C ASN A 130 -22.03 4.80 4.89
N LEU A 131 -21.32 4.24 3.92
CA LEU A 131 -20.46 4.98 3.01
C LEU A 131 -21.24 5.99 2.16
N LEU A 132 -22.39 5.58 1.62
CA LEU A 132 -23.30 6.47 0.88
C LEU A 132 -23.90 7.56 1.77
N ALA A 133 -24.24 7.26 3.02
CA ALA A 133 -24.72 8.23 4.00
C ALA A 133 -23.63 9.26 4.34
N TYR A 134 -22.38 8.79 4.53
CA TYR A 134 -21.23 9.66 4.78
C TYR A 134 -20.90 10.55 3.58
N ILE A 135 -20.89 10.00 2.37
CA ILE A 135 -20.69 10.77 1.12
C ILE A 135 -21.75 11.87 1.00
N ARG A 136 -23.03 11.56 1.26
CA ARG A 136 -24.11 12.54 1.24
C ARG A 136 -23.98 13.64 2.31
N MET A 137 -23.36 13.32 3.46
CA MET A 137 -23.13 14.29 4.53
C MET A 137 -21.97 15.25 4.23
N VAL A 138 -20.93 14.75 3.55
CA VAL A 138 -19.73 15.55 3.20
C VAL A 138 -19.90 16.38 1.94
N MET A 139 -20.84 16.00 1.07
CA MET A 139 -21.16 16.71 -0.18
C MET A 139 -22.27 17.79 -0.02
N LYS A 140 -22.74 18.08 1.20
CA LYS A 140 -23.56 19.24 1.55
C LYS A 140 -22.70 20.37 2.11
#